data_0b258b5cc2392ee75caa403114576463
#
_entry.id   0b258b5cc2392ee75caa403114576463
#
_cell.length_a   1.000
_cell.length_b   1.000
_cell.length_c   1.000
_cell.angle_alpha   90.00
_cell.angle_beta   90.00
_cell.angle_gamma   90.00
#
_symmetry.space_group_name_H-M   'P 1'
#
loop_
_entity.id
_entity.type
_entity.pdbx_description
1 polymer ?
#
loop_
_entity_poly.entity_id
_entity_poly.type
_entity_poly.pdbx_seq_one_letter_code
_entity_poly.pdbx_strand_id
1 'polypeptide(L)'
;MRLEWYPAKSESNKTKHGIAFERAQLVFDDPCCVTFPERAVDGEERWHAIGLIAGIVIIVVVHTYRVEESAGKSEEVVRIISARRATRREREIYAQAID
;
A
#
# COMPACT_ATOMS: atom_id res chain seq x y z
N MET A 1 -4.20 -12.57 -4.52
CA MET A 1 -4.50 -11.16 -4.20
C MET A 1 -4.52 -10.36 -5.49
N ARG A 2 -5.56 -9.55 -5.67
CA ARG A 2 -5.66 -8.65 -6.82
C ARG A 2 -5.41 -7.22 -6.36
N LEU A 3 -4.57 -6.50 -7.09
CA LEU A 3 -4.32 -5.08 -6.87
C LEU A 3 -5.09 -4.27 -7.89
N GLU A 4 -5.69 -3.19 -7.44
CA GLU A 4 -6.40 -2.28 -8.33
C GLU A 4 -6.18 -0.83 -7.90
N TRP A 5 -6.42 0.10 -8.82
CA TRP A 5 -6.40 1.53 -8.53
C TRP A 5 -7.06 2.29 -9.67
N TYR A 6 -7.40 3.53 -9.41
CA TYR A 6 -7.89 4.44 -10.45
C TYR A 6 -6.69 5.07 -11.16
N PRO A 7 -6.57 4.94 -12.49
CA PRO A 7 -5.42 5.51 -13.23
C PRO A 7 -5.18 6.98 -12.97
N ALA A 8 -6.25 7.79 -12.86
CA ALA A 8 -6.12 9.22 -12.57
C ALA A 8 -5.47 9.46 -11.21
N LYS A 9 -5.72 8.59 -10.23
CA LYS A 9 -5.10 8.68 -8.91
C LYS A 9 -3.61 8.35 -8.95
N SER A 10 -3.23 7.36 -9.77
CA SER A 10 -1.82 7.02 -9.97
C SER A 10 -1.06 8.21 -10.55
N GLU A 11 -1.62 8.84 -11.58
CA GLU A 11 -1.02 10.02 -12.21
C GLU A 11 -0.89 11.18 -11.23
N SER A 12 -1.93 11.47 -10.48
CA SER A 12 -1.94 12.53 -9.47
C SER A 12 -0.89 12.26 -8.39
N ASN A 13 -0.79 11.02 -7.95
CA ASN A 13 0.17 10.63 -6.93
C ASN A 13 1.61 10.76 -7.43
N LYS A 14 1.84 10.41 -8.69
CA LYS A 14 3.16 10.56 -9.32
C LYS A 14 3.58 12.03 -9.35
N THR A 15 2.66 12.92 -9.70
CA THR A 15 2.92 14.36 -9.72
C THR A 15 3.20 14.88 -8.31
N LYS A 16 2.42 14.45 -7.33
CA LYS A 16 2.48 14.97 -5.96
C LYS A 16 3.63 14.39 -5.14
N HIS A 17 3.89 13.10 -5.28
CA HIS A 17 4.85 12.37 -4.44
C HIS A 17 5.97 11.68 -5.23
N GLY A 18 5.94 11.77 -6.55
CA GLY A 18 6.97 11.14 -7.39
C GLY A 18 6.84 9.64 -7.54
N ILE A 19 5.72 9.06 -7.11
CA ILE A 19 5.52 7.60 -7.10
C ILE A 19 4.23 7.26 -7.80
N ALA A 20 4.32 6.56 -8.93
CA ALA A 20 3.16 5.97 -9.59
C ALA A 20 2.74 4.69 -8.86
N PHE A 21 1.46 4.34 -8.94
CA PHE A 21 0.97 3.15 -8.25
C PHE A 21 1.53 1.85 -8.85
N GLU A 22 1.93 1.86 -10.13
CA GLU A 22 2.61 0.75 -10.76
C GLU A 22 3.91 0.38 -10.03
N ARG A 23 4.62 1.38 -9.49
CA ARG A 23 5.81 1.15 -8.66
C ARG A 23 5.44 0.85 -7.21
N ALA A 24 4.47 1.58 -6.68
CA ALA A 24 4.05 1.44 -5.28
C ALA A 24 3.59 0.03 -4.95
N GLN A 25 2.96 -0.66 -5.91
CA GLN A 25 2.47 -2.03 -5.69
C GLN A 25 3.58 -3.01 -5.30
N LEU A 26 4.83 -2.70 -5.62
CA LEU A 26 5.96 -3.56 -5.28
C LEU A 26 6.17 -3.69 -3.76
N VAL A 27 5.60 -2.80 -2.98
CA VAL A 27 5.60 -2.90 -1.53
C VAL A 27 5.03 -4.24 -1.05
N PHE A 28 4.01 -4.73 -1.75
CA PHE A 28 3.35 -5.98 -1.37
C PHE A 28 4.18 -7.23 -1.72
N ASP A 29 5.24 -7.07 -2.49
CA ASP A 29 6.20 -8.16 -2.78
C ASP A 29 7.35 -8.19 -1.78
N ASP A 30 7.46 -7.19 -0.93
CA ASP A 30 8.49 -7.15 0.11
C ASP A 30 8.09 -8.11 1.24
N PRO A 31 8.87 -9.17 1.51
CA PRO A 31 8.54 -10.11 2.58
C PRO A 31 8.57 -9.48 3.97
N CYS A 32 9.18 -8.31 4.11
CA CYS A 32 9.24 -7.58 5.37
C CYS A 32 8.20 -6.47 5.47
N CYS A 33 7.27 -6.40 4.52
CA CYS A 33 6.21 -5.40 4.51
C CYS A 33 5.41 -5.45 5.81
N VAL A 34 5.22 -4.29 6.43
CA VAL A 34 4.44 -4.15 7.66
C VAL A 34 3.13 -3.46 7.32
N THR A 35 2.02 -4.08 7.72
CA THR A 35 0.70 -3.48 7.52
C THR A 35 0.03 -3.23 8.86
N PHE A 36 -0.67 -2.12 8.97
CA PHE A 36 -1.46 -1.80 10.15
C PHE A 36 -2.67 -0.97 9.75
N PRO A 37 -3.78 -1.08 10.52
CA PRO A 37 -4.99 -0.35 10.19
C PRO A 37 -4.82 1.14 10.48
N GLU A 38 -5.46 1.95 9.67
CA GLU A 38 -5.64 3.37 9.85
C GLU A 38 -7.10 3.60 10.20
N ARG A 39 -7.46 4.82 10.60
CA ARG A 39 -8.87 5.15 10.87
C ARG A 39 -9.72 5.01 9.61
N ALA A 40 -10.99 4.65 9.78
CA ALA A 40 -11.92 4.58 8.68
C ALA A 40 -12.24 5.98 8.15
N VAL A 41 -12.44 6.08 6.83
CA VAL A 41 -12.88 7.29 6.15
C VAL A 41 -14.15 6.95 5.42
N ASP A 42 -15.23 7.68 5.71
CA ASP A 42 -16.56 7.44 5.12
C ASP A 42 -17.01 5.97 5.26
N GLY A 43 -16.75 5.39 6.44
CA GLY A 43 -17.12 4.01 6.72
C GLY A 43 -16.22 2.96 6.07
N GLU A 44 -15.21 3.36 5.30
CA GLU A 44 -14.27 2.45 4.67
C GLU A 44 -12.97 2.39 5.47
N GLU A 45 -12.61 1.20 5.92
CA GLU A 45 -11.38 1.00 6.66
C GLU A 45 -10.17 1.09 5.74
N ARG A 46 -9.17 1.87 6.16
CA ARG A 46 -7.93 2.06 5.42
C ARG A 46 -6.76 1.45 6.17
N TRP A 47 -5.77 1.01 5.40
CA TRP A 47 -4.58 0.36 5.90
C TRP A 47 -3.35 1.06 5.37
N HIS A 48 -2.29 1.05 6.17
CA HIS A 48 -0.95 1.45 5.74
C HIS A 48 -0.11 0.21 5.55
N ALA A 49 0.61 0.17 4.42
CA ALA A 49 1.63 -0.85 4.16
C ALA A 49 2.98 -0.13 4.03
N ILE A 50 3.91 -0.45 4.90
CA ILE A 50 5.28 0.10 4.85
C ILE A 50 6.18 -0.97 4.26
N GLY A 51 6.88 -0.65 3.19
CA GLY A 51 7.76 -1.61 2.55
C GLY A 51 8.85 -0.97 1.72
N LEU A 52 9.81 -1.79 1.35
CA LEU A 52 10.97 -1.41 0.55
C LEU A 52 10.68 -1.73 -0.91
N ILE A 53 10.92 -0.77 -1.79
CA ILE A 53 10.82 -0.99 -3.24
C ILE A 53 12.20 -0.81 -3.88
N ALA A 54 12.48 -1.64 -4.88
CA ALA A 54 13.74 -1.63 -5.63
C ALA A 54 14.98 -1.75 -4.73
N GLY A 55 14.85 -2.28 -3.52
CA GLY A 55 15.94 -2.44 -2.56
C GLY A 55 16.52 -1.12 -2.03
N ILE A 56 15.84 0.01 -2.28
CA ILE A 56 16.44 1.33 -2.03
C ILE A 56 15.54 2.24 -1.19
N VAL A 57 14.25 2.26 -1.47
CA VAL A 57 13.34 3.27 -0.92
C VAL A 57 12.25 2.60 -0.09
N ILE A 58 12.06 3.10 1.13
CA ILE A 58 10.95 2.70 1.98
C ILE A 58 9.79 3.66 1.75
N ILE A 59 8.66 3.12 1.35
CA ILE A 59 7.44 3.89 1.08
C ILE A 59 6.29 3.38 1.92
N VAL A 60 5.26 4.22 2.02
CA VAL A 60 4.00 3.87 2.68
C VAL A 60 2.90 3.92 1.63
N VAL A 61 2.17 2.83 1.51
CA VAL A 61 1.02 2.72 0.62
C VAL A 61 -0.24 2.71 1.48
N VAL A 62 -1.12 3.66 1.22
CA VAL A 62 -2.45 3.67 1.84
C VAL A 62 -3.38 2.90 0.92
N HIS A 63 -4.10 1.93 1.47
CA HIS A 63 -4.94 1.07 0.67
C HIS A 63 -6.18 0.62 1.44
N THR A 64 -7.16 0.12 0.70
CA THR A 64 -8.29 -0.61 1.26
C THR A 64 -8.06 -2.10 1.09
N TYR A 65 -8.82 -2.89 1.81
CA TYR A 65 -8.77 -4.34 1.72
C TYR A 65 -10.19 -4.87 1.75
N ARG A 66 -10.51 -5.75 0.82
CA ARG A 66 -11.80 -6.44 0.83
C ARG A 66 -11.64 -7.84 0.25
N VAL A 67 -12.62 -8.67 0.53
CA VAL A 67 -12.72 -10.01 -0.07
C VAL A 67 -13.93 -10.01 -0.99
N GLU A 68 -13.69 -10.40 -2.24
CA GLU A 68 -14.78 -10.60 -3.21
C GLU A 68 -15.04 -12.09 -3.37
N GLU A 69 -16.32 -12.47 -3.34
CA GLU A 69 -16.71 -13.86 -3.52
C GLU A 69 -17.46 -13.98 -4.84
N SER A 70 -17.07 -14.94 -5.66
CA SER A 70 -17.68 -15.18 -6.96
C SER A 70 -17.52 -16.65 -7.32
N ALA A 71 -18.62 -17.28 -7.73
CA ALA A 71 -18.62 -18.66 -8.21
C ALA A 71 -17.96 -19.65 -7.22
N GLY A 72 -18.18 -19.45 -5.92
CA GLY A 72 -17.60 -20.30 -4.88
C GLY A 72 -16.13 -20.05 -4.59
N LYS A 73 -15.56 -19.00 -5.15
CA LYS A 73 -14.15 -18.60 -4.92
C LYS A 73 -14.11 -17.29 -4.18
N SER A 74 -13.11 -17.14 -3.29
CA SER A 74 -12.84 -15.92 -2.58
C SER A 74 -11.56 -15.31 -3.12
N GLU A 75 -11.56 -13.99 -3.35
CA GLU A 75 -10.39 -13.26 -3.82
C GLU A 75 -10.16 -12.04 -2.95
N GLU A 76 -8.94 -11.90 -2.45
CA GLU A 76 -8.53 -10.71 -1.72
C GLU A 76 -8.21 -9.59 -2.70
N VAL A 77 -8.81 -8.41 -2.47
CA VAL A 77 -8.62 -7.24 -3.34
C VAL A 77 -8.09 -6.09 -2.51
N VAL A 78 -6.99 -5.53 -2.98
CA VAL A 78 -6.35 -4.34 -2.39
C VAL A 78 -6.47 -3.21 -3.40
N ARG A 79 -7.12 -2.12 -2.98
CA ARG A 79 -7.18 -0.91 -3.80
C ARG A 79 -6.20 0.13 -3.25
N ILE A 80 -5.22 0.51 -4.06
CA ILE A 80 -4.24 1.53 -3.69
C ILE A 80 -4.89 2.92 -3.79
N ILE A 81 -4.74 3.71 -2.74
CA ILE A 81 -5.31 5.05 -2.63
C ILE A 81 -4.23 6.12 -2.74
N SER A 82 -3.09 5.92 -2.09
CA SER A 82 -1.96 6.85 -2.17
C SER A 82 -0.66 6.14 -1.82
N ALA A 83 0.45 6.74 -2.21
CA ALA A 83 1.78 6.23 -1.92
C ALA A 83 2.71 7.41 -1.71
N ARG A 84 3.54 7.35 -0.70
CA ARG A 84 4.52 8.39 -0.38
C ARG A 84 5.74 7.78 0.27
N ARG A 85 6.82 8.55 0.34
CA ARG A 85 8.00 8.11 1.09
C ARG A 85 7.67 8.00 2.57
N ALA A 86 8.29 7.05 3.23
CA ALA A 86 8.12 6.85 4.67
C ALA A 86 8.76 8.01 5.44
N THR A 87 8.13 8.39 6.54
CA THR A 87 8.70 9.31 7.51
C THR A 87 9.80 8.59 8.29
N ARG A 88 10.59 9.34 9.06
CA ARG A 88 11.61 8.74 9.93
C ARG A 88 11.01 7.71 10.88
N ARG A 89 9.88 8.04 11.51
CA ARG A 89 9.22 7.11 12.43
C ARG A 89 8.75 5.84 11.71
N GLU A 90 8.21 5.99 10.52
CA GLU A 90 7.76 4.83 9.72
C GLU A 90 8.93 3.96 9.31
N ARG A 91 10.07 4.56 8.95
CA ARG A 91 11.29 3.80 8.68
C ARG A 91 11.77 3.04 9.91
N GLU A 92 11.63 3.61 11.09
CA GLU A 92 11.96 2.95 12.35
C GLU A 92 11.04 1.75 12.60
N ILE A 93 9.75 1.89 12.33
CA ILE A 93 8.79 0.79 12.43
C ILE A 93 9.20 -0.35 11.51
N TYR A 94 9.53 -0.03 10.26
CA TYR A 94 9.97 -1.01 9.28
C TYR A 94 11.26 -1.70 9.73
N ALA A 95 12.23 -0.95 10.21
CA ALA A 95 13.51 -1.49 10.67
C ALA A 95 13.33 -2.48 11.82
N GLN A 96 12.39 -2.21 12.73
CA GLN A 96 12.10 -3.11 13.83
C GLN A 96 11.48 -4.43 13.36
N ALA A 97 10.74 -4.39 12.28
CA ALA A 97 10.08 -5.58 11.73
C ALA A 97 11.06 -6.56 11.09
N ILE A 98 12.22 -6.10 10.65
CA ILE A 98 13.22 -6.95 9.99
C ILE A 98 14.31 -7.47 10.95
N ASP A 99 14.27 -7.05 12.21
CA ASP A 99 15.24 -7.50 13.23
C ASP A 99 14.88 -8.88 13.80
#